data_88b7319a84a5cc027d175b1b06183d60
#
_entry.id   88b7319a84a5cc027d175b1b06183d60
#
_cell.length_a   1.000
_cell.length_b   1.000
_cell.length_c   1.000
_cell.angle_alpha   90.00
_cell.angle_beta   90.00
_cell.angle_gamma   90.00
#
_symmetry.space_group_name_H-M   'P 1'
#
loop_
_entity.id
_entity.type
_entity.pdbx_description
1 polymer ?
#
loop_
_entity_poly.entity_id
_entity_poly.type
_entity_poly.pdbx_seq_one_letter_code
_entity_poly.pdbx_strand_id
1 'polypeptide(L)'
;MGRLTLSGIGKSFDGVEISRDIDLTIEDGEFVVFVGPSGCGKSTLLRMIAGLEDITAGDMQLDGQRINEIPPQERDIGMVFQSYALYPHMSVAENMAFGLKLARTDKAEIRRRVEHAAEMLHLTELLERKPKDLSGGQRQRVAIGRTLVKEPAVFLFDEP
;
A
#
# COMPACT_ATOMS: atom_id res chain seq x y z
N MET A 1 0.91 -10.83 -9.18
CA MET A 1 1.53 -10.42 -7.90
C MET A 1 3.01 -10.69 -8.03
N GLY A 2 3.87 -10.12 -7.17
CA GLY A 2 5.31 -10.19 -7.32
C GLY A 2 5.99 -10.88 -6.14
N ARG A 3 7.17 -11.47 -6.39
CA ARG A 3 8.02 -12.03 -5.34
C ARG A 3 8.83 -10.91 -4.70
N LEU A 4 8.70 -10.72 -3.37
CA LEU A 4 9.49 -9.76 -2.59
C LEU A 4 10.58 -10.47 -1.82
N THR A 5 11.82 -10.00 -1.93
CA THR A 5 12.96 -10.51 -1.17
C THR A 5 13.63 -9.39 -0.39
N LEU A 6 13.82 -9.61 0.90
CA LEU A 6 14.55 -8.74 1.82
C LEU A 6 15.80 -9.51 2.27
N SER A 7 16.97 -8.89 2.19
CA SER A 7 18.25 -9.51 2.56
C SER A 7 19.05 -8.57 3.45
N GLY A 8 19.24 -8.95 4.73
CA GLY A 8 20.01 -8.19 5.72
C GLY A 8 19.46 -6.78 5.96
N ILE A 9 18.12 -6.59 5.87
CA ILE A 9 17.53 -5.25 6.03
C ILE A 9 17.74 -4.72 7.44
N GLY A 10 18.29 -3.52 7.51
CA GLY A 10 18.51 -2.79 8.74
C GLY A 10 18.02 -1.35 8.66
N LYS A 11 17.57 -0.81 9.80
CA LYS A 11 17.17 0.59 9.95
C LYS A 11 17.67 1.18 11.26
N SER A 12 18.31 2.33 11.16
CA SER A 12 18.68 3.16 12.30
C SER A 12 18.19 4.58 12.08
N PHE A 13 17.74 5.24 13.17
CA PHE A 13 17.45 6.67 13.23
C PHE A 13 18.39 7.33 14.22
N ASP A 14 19.16 8.31 13.80
CA ASP A 14 20.09 9.06 14.66
C ASP A 14 21.00 8.16 15.54
N GLY A 15 21.45 7.03 14.97
CA GLY A 15 22.30 6.05 15.67
C GLY A 15 21.53 5.07 16.56
N VAL A 16 20.21 5.18 16.67
CA VAL A 16 19.36 4.21 17.36
C VAL A 16 18.89 3.15 16.38
N GLU A 17 19.29 1.91 16.59
CA GLU A 17 18.89 0.76 15.79
C GLU A 17 17.44 0.37 16.07
N ILE A 18 16.59 0.37 15.02
CA ILE A 18 15.18 -0.02 15.08
C ILE A 18 14.97 -1.45 14.58
N SER A 19 15.72 -1.82 13.55
CA SER A 19 15.69 -3.18 13.00
C SER A 19 17.07 -3.55 12.46
N ARG A 20 17.36 -4.86 12.47
CA ARG A 20 18.66 -5.39 12.08
C ARG A 20 18.51 -6.78 11.46
N ASP A 21 19.31 -7.03 10.43
CA ASP A 21 19.50 -8.32 9.78
C ASP A 21 18.15 -9.03 9.48
N ILE A 22 17.18 -8.29 8.92
CA ILE A 22 15.89 -8.86 8.49
C ILE A 22 16.07 -9.55 7.15
N ASP A 23 15.93 -10.88 7.15
CA ASP A 23 15.85 -11.70 5.95
C ASP A 23 14.44 -12.27 5.81
N LEU A 24 13.81 -12.02 4.66
CA LEU A 24 12.45 -12.48 4.38
C LEU A 24 12.26 -12.66 2.88
N THR A 25 11.65 -13.75 2.48
CA THR A 25 11.15 -13.94 1.12
C THR A 25 9.66 -14.18 1.17
N ILE A 26 8.91 -13.44 0.38
CA ILE A 26 7.47 -13.56 0.20
C ILE A 26 7.25 -13.96 -1.25
N GLU A 27 6.70 -15.14 -1.47
CA GLU A 27 6.43 -15.66 -2.80
C GLU A 27 5.17 -15.04 -3.42
N ASP A 28 5.03 -15.16 -4.72
CA ASP A 28 3.83 -14.70 -5.42
C ASP A 28 2.56 -15.34 -4.85
N GLY A 29 1.57 -14.52 -4.53
CA GLY A 29 0.28 -14.94 -3.95
C GLY A 29 0.35 -15.31 -2.46
N GLU A 30 1.50 -15.20 -1.81
CA GLU A 30 1.63 -15.48 -0.37
C GLU A 30 1.03 -14.35 0.48
N PHE A 31 0.39 -14.76 1.59
CA PHE A 31 -0.13 -13.85 2.62
C PHE A 31 0.72 -13.94 3.88
N VAL A 32 1.39 -12.85 4.23
CA VAL A 32 2.31 -12.77 5.39
C VAL A 32 1.81 -11.76 6.40
N VAL A 33 1.86 -12.13 7.70
CA VAL A 33 1.46 -11.26 8.81
C VAL A 33 2.66 -11.01 9.73
N PHE A 34 2.97 -9.73 9.95
CA PHE A 34 3.95 -9.33 10.95
C PHE A 34 3.30 -9.20 12.32
N VAL A 35 3.71 -10.04 13.28
CA VAL A 35 3.19 -10.04 14.65
C VAL A 35 4.27 -9.56 15.61
N GLY A 36 3.90 -8.70 16.55
CA GLY A 36 4.81 -8.19 17.56
C GLY A 36 4.21 -7.02 18.35
N PRO A 37 4.82 -6.62 19.48
CA PRO A 37 4.34 -5.54 20.32
C PRO A 37 4.33 -4.20 19.56
N SER A 38 3.58 -3.21 20.09
CA SER A 38 3.60 -1.85 19.56
C SER A 38 5.02 -1.27 19.64
N GLY A 39 5.44 -0.58 18.59
CA GLY A 39 6.77 0.05 18.52
C GLY A 39 7.93 -0.88 18.15
N CYS A 40 7.71 -2.17 17.84
CA CYS A 40 8.79 -3.07 17.42
C CYS A 40 9.23 -2.95 15.97
N GLY A 41 8.81 -1.92 15.25
CA GLY A 41 9.29 -1.63 13.89
C GLY A 41 8.43 -2.17 12.73
N LYS A 42 7.27 -2.79 12.97
CA LYS A 42 6.40 -3.34 11.89
C LYS A 42 6.03 -2.30 10.84
N SER A 43 5.46 -1.17 11.26
CA SER A 43 5.08 -0.07 10.35
C SER A 43 6.31 0.55 9.66
N THR A 44 7.46 0.59 10.34
CA THR A 44 8.72 1.03 9.74
C THR A 44 9.15 0.09 8.62
N LEU A 45 9.07 -1.22 8.82
CA LEU A 45 9.38 -2.22 7.79
C LEU A 45 8.44 -2.09 6.60
N LEU A 46 7.13 -1.96 6.83
CA LEU A 46 6.15 -1.74 5.75
C LEU A 46 6.46 -0.47 4.95
N ARG A 47 6.83 0.63 5.65
CA ARG A 47 7.22 1.90 4.99
C ARG A 47 8.52 1.78 4.19
N MET A 48 9.50 1.03 4.69
CA MET A 48 10.74 0.75 3.94
C MET A 48 10.44 -0.05 2.66
N ILE A 49 9.59 -1.06 2.73
CA ILE A 49 9.15 -1.83 1.56
C ILE A 49 8.42 -0.93 0.56
N ALA A 50 7.53 -0.06 1.04
CA ALA A 50 6.82 0.90 0.20
C ALA A 50 7.71 2.02 -0.37
N GLY A 51 8.95 2.18 0.10
CA GLY A 51 9.85 3.27 -0.29
C GLY A 51 9.52 4.62 0.34
N LEU A 52 8.71 4.61 1.39
CA LEU A 52 8.35 5.81 2.18
C LEU A 52 9.37 6.11 3.29
N GLU A 53 10.27 5.17 3.53
CA GLU A 53 11.37 5.25 4.47
C GLU A 53 12.58 4.53 3.87
N ASP A 54 13.75 5.16 3.96
CA ASP A 54 14.99 4.57 3.46
C ASP A 54 15.50 3.49 4.41
N ILE A 55 16.06 2.42 3.86
CA ILE A 55 16.83 1.45 4.63
C ILE A 55 18.22 1.99 4.94
N THR A 56 18.82 1.54 6.05
CA THR A 56 20.20 1.88 6.42
C THR A 56 21.19 0.82 5.92
N ALA A 57 20.73 -0.43 5.80
CA ALA A 57 21.52 -1.56 5.34
C ALA A 57 20.65 -2.60 4.63
N GLY A 58 21.29 -3.45 3.83
CA GLY A 58 20.65 -4.57 3.15
C GLY A 58 20.13 -4.24 1.76
N ASP A 59 19.47 -5.22 1.16
CA ASP A 59 18.91 -5.15 -0.20
C ASP A 59 17.46 -5.62 -0.24
N MET A 60 16.63 -4.86 -0.96
CA MET A 60 15.25 -5.23 -1.29
C MET A 60 15.11 -5.47 -2.78
N GLN A 61 14.42 -6.56 -3.14
CA GLN A 61 14.14 -6.91 -4.53
C GLN A 61 12.66 -7.24 -4.70
N LEU A 62 12.08 -6.77 -5.79
CA LEU A 62 10.75 -7.15 -6.26
C LEU A 62 10.92 -7.80 -7.64
N ASP A 63 10.49 -9.05 -7.78
CA ASP A 63 10.67 -9.87 -9.00
C ASP A 63 12.14 -9.92 -9.49
N GLY A 64 13.09 -9.96 -8.55
CA GLY A 64 14.54 -9.97 -8.85
C GLY A 64 15.14 -8.61 -9.21
N GLN A 65 14.32 -7.56 -9.31
CA GLN A 65 14.79 -6.19 -9.50
C GLN A 65 15.03 -5.53 -8.15
N ARG A 66 16.24 -4.99 -7.93
CA ARG A 66 16.56 -4.20 -6.74
C ARG A 66 15.73 -2.91 -6.70
N ILE A 67 15.08 -2.65 -5.56
CA ILE A 67 14.15 -1.52 -5.41
C ILE A 67 14.59 -0.47 -4.37
N ASN A 68 15.79 -0.58 -3.80
CA ASN A 68 16.26 0.33 -2.75
C ASN A 68 16.17 1.81 -3.16
N GLU A 69 16.59 2.13 -4.38
CA GLU A 69 16.64 3.49 -4.93
C GLU A 69 15.39 3.87 -5.74
N ILE A 70 14.46 2.94 -5.91
CA ILE A 70 13.23 3.19 -6.67
C ILE A 70 12.27 3.98 -5.79
N PRO A 71 11.77 5.14 -6.27
CA PRO A 71 10.83 5.95 -5.50
C PRO A 71 9.47 5.23 -5.33
N PRO A 72 8.69 5.54 -4.28
CA PRO A 72 7.45 4.83 -3.93
C PRO A 72 6.45 4.66 -5.07
N GLN A 73 6.28 5.69 -5.91
CA GLN A 73 5.33 5.68 -7.01
C GLN A 73 5.71 4.72 -8.16
N GLU A 74 6.97 4.28 -8.21
CA GLU A 74 7.52 3.41 -9.27
C GLU A 74 7.76 1.97 -8.80
N ARG A 75 7.52 1.67 -7.50
CA ARG A 75 7.77 0.33 -6.92
C ARG A 75 6.70 -0.71 -7.24
N ASP A 76 5.61 -0.36 -7.90
CA ASP A 76 4.45 -1.25 -8.11
C ASP A 76 3.91 -1.89 -6.81
N ILE A 77 3.96 -1.12 -5.73
CA ILE A 77 3.51 -1.52 -4.38
C ILE A 77 2.34 -0.64 -3.97
N GLY A 78 1.29 -1.25 -3.47
CA GLY A 78 0.14 -0.57 -2.91
C GLY A 78 0.13 -0.62 -1.39
N MET A 79 -0.05 0.52 -0.72
CA MET A 79 -0.10 0.59 0.73
C MET A 79 -1.42 1.18 1.24
N VAL A 80 -2.03 0.49 2.20
CA VAL A 80 -3.19 0.95 2.97
C VAL A 80 -2.68 1.38 4.34
N PHE A 81 -2.85 2.67 4.67
CA PHE A 81 -2.40 3.26 5.93
C PHE A 81 -3.45 3.11 7.02
N GLN A 82 -3.02 3.04 8.27
CA GLN A 82 -3.86 3.02 9.47
C GLN A 82 -4.86 4.20 9.52
N SER A 83 -4.46 5.38 9.07
CA SER A 83 -5.30 6.59 9.03
C SER A 83 -6.21 6.68 7.80
N TYR A 84 -6.22 5.62 6.94
CA TYR A 84 -6.92 5.55 5.65
C TYR A 84 -6.46 6.60 4.61
N ALA A 85 -5.95 7.76 5.02
CA ALA A 85 -5.42 8.85 4.19
C ALA A 85 -6.31 9.23 3.00
N LEU A 86 -7.64 9.27 3.19
CA LEU A 86 -8.60 9.66 2.16
C LEU A 86 -8.60 11.17 1.93
N TYR A 87 -8.79 11.59 0.69
CA TYR A 87 -8.97 12.98 0.32
C TYR A 87 -10.38 13.45 0.70
N PRO A 88 -10.55 14.34 1.70
CA PRO A 88 -11.87 14.63 2.29
C PRO A 88 -12.81 15.41 1.35
N HIS A 89 -12.25 16.11 0.36
CA HIS A 89 -13.00 16.89 -0.63
C HIS A 89 -13.47 16.06 -1.82
N MET A 90 -12.92 14.86 -2.01
CA MET A 90 -13.25 13.95 -3.11
C MET A 90 -14.33 12.94 -2.69
N SER A 91 -15.16 12.50 -3.66
CA SER A 91 -16.07 11.37 -3.48
C SER A 91 -15.32 10.04 -3.31
N VAL A 92 -16.04 8.97 -2.97
CA VAL A 92 -15.49 7.60 -2.96
C VAL A 92 -14.91 7.23 -4.31
N ALA A 93 -15.69 7.42 -5.38
CA ALA A 93 -15.23 7.13 -6.75
C ALA A 93 -13.99 7.93 -7.12
N GLU A 94 -13.93 9.21 -6.76
CA GLU A 94 -12.79 10.07 -7.03
C GLU A 94 -11.55 9.67 -6.23
N ASN A 95 -11.71 9.29 -4.95
CA ASN A 95 -10.62 8.75 -4.12
C ASN A 95 -10.02 7.50 -4.76
N MET A 96 -10.87 6.54 -5.17
CA MET A 96 -10.41 5.31 -5.82
C MET A 96 -9.74 5.59 -7.16
N ALA A 97 -10.29 6.49 -7.98
CA ALA A 97 -9.78 6.81 -9.31
C ALA A 97 -8.49 7.65 -9.29
N PHE A 98 -8.12 8.28 -8.18
CA PHE A 98 -7.10 9.32 -8.13
C PHE A 98 -5.74 8.88 -8.71
N GLY A 99 -5.23 7.72 -8.29
CA GLY A 99 -3.94 7.21 -8.77
C GLY A 99 -3.95 6.90 -10.27
N LEU A 100 -5.05 6.34 -10.78
CA LEU A 100 -5.21 6.04 -12.21
C LEU A 100 -5.29 7.32 -13.06
N LYS A 101 -5.93 8.38 -12.55
CA LYS A 101 -5.96 9.70 -13.20
C LYS A 101 -4.57 10.31 -13.31
N LEU A 102 -3.74 10.21 -12.25
CA LEU A 102 -2.35 10.66 -12.28
C LEU A 102 -1.51 9.90 -13.29
N ALA A 103 -1.74 8.58 -13.40
CA ALA A 103 -1.09 7.72 -14.39
C ALA A 103 -1.64 7.92 -15.82
N ARG A 104 -2.57 8.87 -16.03
CA ARG A 104 -3.21 9.17 -17.32
C ARG A 104 -3.89 7.94 -17.97
N THR A 105 -4.40 7.04 -17.15
CA THR A 105 -5.19 5.89 -17.61
C THR A 105 -6.45 6.36 -18.34
N ASP A 106 -6.90 5.60 -19.35
CA ASP A 106 -8.12 5.91 -20.09
C ASP A 106 -9.35 5.99 -19.19
N LYS A 107 -10.28 6.90 -19.49
CA LYS A 107 -11.47 7.15 -18.65
C LYS A 107 -12.40 5.93 -18.55
N ALA A 108 -12.56 5.16 -19.63
CA ALA A 108 -13.40 3.97 -19.62
C ALA A 108 -12.77 2.87 -18.75
N GLU A 109 -11.45 2.72 -18.81
CA GLU A 109 -10.71 1.78 -17.97
C GLU A 109 -10.74 2.18 -16.48
N ILE A 110 -10.57 3.47 -16.16
CA ILE A 110 -10.74 3.97 -14.78
C ILE A 110 -12.11 3.60 -14.25
N ARG A 111 -13.17 3.88 -15.02
CA ARG A 111 -14.53 3.59 -14.63
C ARG A 111 -14.72 2.10 -14.36
N ARG A 112 -14.30 1.24 -15.29
CA ARG A 112 -14.38 -0.22 -15.18
C ARG A 112 -13.71 -0.74 -13.90
N ARG A 113 -12.47 -0.30 -13.61
CA ARG A 113 -11.71 -0.73 -12.42
C ARG A 113 -12.36 -0.24 -11.14
N VAL A 114 -12.84 1.00 -11.11
CA VAL A 114 -13.52 1.57 -9.93
C VAL A 114 -14.84 0.83 -9.65
N GLU A 115 -15.68 0.60 -10.66
CA GLU A 115 -16.93 -0.13 -10.52
C GLU A 115 -16.68 -1.57 -10.03
N HIS A 116 -15.73 -2.28 -10.61
CA HIS A 116 -15.36 -3.64 -10.20
C HIS A 116 -14.86 -3.69 -8.74
N ALA A 117 -13.95 -2.80 -8.35
CA ALA A 117 -13.46 -2.73 -6.97
C ALA A 117 -14.59 -2.32 -5.99
N ALA A 118 -15.50 -1.44 -6.40
CA ALA A 118 -16.65 -1.05 -5.59
C ALA A 118 -17.62 -2.22 -5.35
N GLU A 119 -17.86 -3.05 -6.35
CA GLU A 119 -18.66 -4.28 -6.20
C GLU A 119 -18.03 -5.23 -5.19
N MET A 120 -16.74 -5.57 -5.36
CA MET A 120 -16.03 -6.47 -4.45
C MET A 120 -16.02 -6.00 -2.99
N LEU A 121 -15.99 -4.68 -2.78
CA LEU A 121 -15.90 -4.05 -1.45
C LEU A 121 -17.26 -3.60 -0.90
N HIS A 122 -18.36 -3.88 -1.61
CA HIS A 122 -19.73 -3.43 -1.25
C HIS A 122 -19.79 -1.91 -1.06
N LEU A 123 -19.25 -1.14 -2.01
CA LEU A 123 -19.21 0.32 -2.00
C LEU A 123 -20.03 0.95 -3.13
N THR A 124 -20.69 0.18 -3.98
CA THR A 124 -21.39 0.65 -5.19
C THR A 124 -22.36 1.79 -4.87
N GLU A 125 -23.21 1.64 -3.84
CA GLU A 125 -24.19 2.65 -3.42
C GLU A 125 -23.56 3.88 -2.72
N LEU A 126 -22.24 3.84 -2.49
CA LEU A 126 -21.50 4.87 -1.76
C LEU A 126 -20.56 5.69 -2.65
N LEU A 127 -20.46 5.36 -3.94
CA LEU A 127 -19.50 5.95 -4.87
C LEU A 127 -19.53 7.48 -4.92
N GLU A 128 -20.71 8.08 -4.79
CA GLU A 128 -20.93 9.54 -4.81
C GLU A 128 -20.78 10.21 -3.44
N ARG A 129 -20.65 9.43 -2.36
CA ARG A 129 -20.50 9.98 -1.00
C ARG A 129 -19.08 10.48 -0.77
N LYS A 130 -18.95 11.40 0.22
CA LYS A 130 -17.65 11.90 0.70
C LYS A 130 -17.22 11.16 1.96
N PRO A 131 -15.91 11.13 2.30
CA PRO A 131 -15.40 10.45 3.48
C PRO A 131 -16.08 10.82 4.80
N LYS A 132 -16.55 12.05 4.95
CA LYS A 132 -17.29 12.52 6.14
C LYS A 132 -18.63 11.80 6.35
N ASP A 133 -19.24 11.28 5.27
CA ASP A 133 -20.55 10.63 5.27
C ASP A 133 -20.42 9.09 5.39
N LEU A 134 -19.21 8.58 5.70
CA LEU A 134 -18.89 7.17 5.78
C LEU A 134 -18.57 6.75 7.22
N SER A 135 -18.92 5.52 7.57
CA SER A 135 -18.43 4.86 8.79
C SER A 135 -16.92 4.57 8.71
N GLY A 136 -16.29 4.24 9.85
CA GLY A 136 -14.87 3.85 9.89
C GLY A 136 -14.55 2.69 8.94
N GLY A 137 -15.34 1.60 9.03
CA GLY A 137 -15.14 0.45 8.14
C GLY A 137 -15.43 0.74 6.66
N GLN A 138 -16.33 1.69 6.35
CA GLN A 138 -16.52 2.13 4.96
C GLN A 138 -15.32 2.92 4.46
N ARG A 139 -14.76 3.83 5.26
CA ARG A 139 -13.53 4.56 4.91
C ARG A 139 -12.35 3.62 4.69
N GLN A 140 -12.21 2.60 5.54
CA GLN A 140 -11.19 1.57 5.38
C GLN A 140 -11.33 0.84 4.05
N ARG A 141 -12.54 0.39 3.70
CA ARG A 141 -12.80 -0.26 2.40
C ARG A 141 -12.52 0.66 1.21
N VAL A 142 -12.80 1.96 1.31
CA VAL A 142 -12.43 2.93 0.26
C VAL A 142 -10.91 3.03 0.12
N ALA A 143 -10.14 3.03 1.22
CA ALA A 143 -8.68 3.04 1.17
C ALA A 143 -8.12 1.76 0.51
N ILE A 144 -8.71 0.59 0.82
CA ILE A 144 -8.39 -0.67 0.14
C ILE A 144 -8.71 -0.57 -1.35
N GLY A 145 -9.91 -0.08 -1.71
CA GLY A 145 -10.34 0.09 -3.10
C GLY A 145 -9.42 1.01 -3.91
N ARG A 146 -8.97 2.12 -3.30
CA ARG A 146 -7.99 3.04 -3.91
C ARG A 146 -6.67 2.36 -4.27
N THR A 147 -6.28 1.37 -3.49
CA THR A 147 -5.07 0.58 -3.73
C THR A 147 -5.36 -0.52 -4.75
N LEU A 148 -6.49 -1.21 -4.61
CA LEU A 148 -6.89 -2.34 -5.45
C LEU A 148 -7.02 -1.98 -6.93
N VAL A 149 -7.59 -0.81 -7.25
CA VAL A 149 -7.77 -0.36 -8.65
C VAL A 149 -6.45 -0.19 -9.42
N LYS A 150 -5.32 -0.06 -8.72
CA LYS A 150 -3.98 0.03 -9.33
C LYS A 150 -3.41 -1.34 -9.72
N GLU A 151 -3.98 -2.43 -9.18
CA GLU A 151 -3.51 -3.81 -9.38
C GLU A 151 -2.01 -3.98 -9.12
N PRO A 152 -1.49 -3.53 -7.94
CA PRO A 152 -0.07 -3.58 -7.65
C PRO A 152 0.45 -5.01 -7.50
N ALA A 153 1.76 -5.21 -7.71
CA ALA A 153 2.42 -6.50 -7.51
C ALA A 153 2.40 -6.94 -6.03
N VAL A 154 2.48 -5.99 -5.09
CA VAL A 154 2.44 -6.25 -3.64
C VAL A 154 1.47 -5.31 -2.95
N PHE A 155 0.66 -5.86 -2.03
CA PHE A 155 -0.21 -5.11 -1.14
C PHE A 155 0.38 -5.07 0.28
N LEU A 156 0.45 -3.88 0.86
CA LEU A 156 0.87 -3.66 2.25
C LEU A 156 -0.29 -3.09 3.06
N PHE A 157 -0.52 -3.66 4.24
CA PHE A 157 -1.56 -3.20 5.17
C PHE A 157 -0.93 -2.85 6.51
N ASP A 158 -1.02 -1.57 6.92
CA ASP A 158 -0.51 -1.07 8.19
C ASP A 158 -1.68 -0.95 9.17
N GLU A 159 -1.89 -1.98 10.01
CA GLU A 159 -2.99 -2.09 10.99
C GLU A 159 -4.37 -1.78 10.37
N PRO A 160 -4.83 -2.57 9.36
CA PRO A 160 -6.05 -2.29 8.62
C PRO A 160 -7.32 -2.51 9.43
#